data_41deedf3e138a42e529b74877efe0065
#
_entry.id   41deedf3e138a42e529b74877efe0065
#
_cell.length_a   1.000
_cell.length_b   1.000
_cell.length_c   1.000
_cell.angle_alpha   90.00
_cell.angle_beta   90.00
_cell.angle_gamma   90.00
#
_symmetry.space_group_name_H-M   'P 1'
#
loop_
_entity.id
_entity.type
_entity.pdbx_description
1 polymer ?
#
loop_
_entity_poly.entity_id
_entity_poly.type
_entity_poly.pdbx_seq_one_letter_code
_entity_poly.pdbx_strand_id
1 'polypeptide(L)'
;EIGAFALTEPQSGSDATAMRCKAVKQADGSYVINGKKSWITSGPVARYIILFAVTDPAKGAKGITAFMIDTAKPGFHRGKTEPKLGIRASATCEIEFQDYVATADEVLGEDGHGFKLARGVLDAGRIGIASPGVGLSRGAYKAAVAYVKERKSFGQPIGSFQMIQAKIADMKCRLDAAEI
;
A
#
# COMPACT_ATOMS: atom_id res chain seq x y z
N GLU A 1 -6.41 -6.61 16.28
CA GLU A 1 -5.27 -5.70 16.16
C GLU A 1 -5.05 -5.30 14.69
N ILE A 2 -4.42 -4.15 14.45
CA ILE A 2 -4.16 -3.63 13.10
C ILE A 2 -2.73 -3.97 12.72
N GLY A 3 -2.55 -4.48 11.49
CA GLY A 3 -1.25 -4.73 10.89
C GLY A 3 -0.89 -3.68 9.82
N ALA A 4 0.40 -3.62 9.47
CA ALA A 4 0.90 -2.81 8.36
C ALA A 4 1.95 -3.57 7.53
N PHE A 5 2.20 -3.07 6.31
CA PHE A 5 3.15 -3.63 5.36
C PHE A 5 4.20 -2.57 5.02
N ALA A 6 5.47 -2.83 5.33
CA ALA A 6 6.55 -1.86 5.26
C ALA A 6 7.64 -2.27 4.26
N LEU A 7 7.42 -1.96 2.98
CA LEU A 7 8.34 -2.24 1.88
C LEU A 7 9.05 -0.96 1.41
N THR A 8 8.27 0.08 1.07
CA THR A 8 8.72 1.32 0.43
C THR A 8 9.66 2.13 1.31
N GLU A 9 10.67 2.74 0.72
CA GLU A 9 11.61 3.67 1.34
C GLU A 9 11.64 5.00 0.58
N PRO A 10 12.19 6.10 1.16
CA PRO A 10 12.25 7.38 0.47
C PRO A 10 12.86 7.33 -0.93
N GLN A 11 13.88 6.49 -1.14
CA GLN A 11 14.59 6.31 -2.41
C GLN A 11 14.18 5.05 -3.18
N SER A 12 13.33 4.19 -2.63
CA SER A 12 12.99 2.87 -3.16
C SER A 12 11.48 2.66 -3.15
N GLY A 13 10.84 2.98 -4.27
CA GLY A 13 9.42 2.75 -4.53
C GLY A 13 9.23 1.62 -5.55
N SER A 14 9.15 1.96 -6.84
CA SER A 14 8.99 0.98 -7.93
C SER A 14 10.17 0.01 -8.02
N ASP A 15 11.39 0.48 -7.77
CA ASP A 15 12.56 -0.38 -7.59
C ASP A 15 12.68 -0.78 -6.11
N ALA A 16 11.86 -1.74 -5.70
CA ALA A 16 11.83 -2.20 -4.31
C ALA A 16 13.11 -2.96 -3.91
N THR A 17 13.92 -3.40 -4.85
CA THR A 17 15.20 -4.09 -4.56
C THR A 17 16.31 -3.12 -4.17
N ALA A 18 16.17 -1.83 -4.47
CA ALA A 18 17.10 -0.78 -4.07
C ALA A 18 16.92 -0.30 -2.62
N MET A 19 16.19 -1.05 -1.78
CA MET A 19 16.00 -0.71 -0.36
C MET A 19 17.32 -0.69 0.40
N ARG A 20 17.38 0.14 1.44
CA ARG A 20 18.57 0.38 2.28
C ARG A 20 18.36 0.04 3.76
N CYS A 21 17.14 -0.23 4.19
CA CYS A 21 16.86 -0.72 5.54
C CYS A 21 17.59 -2.04 5.74
N LYS A 22 18.49 -2.11 6.71
CA LYS A 22 19.38 -3.25 6.95
C LYS A 22 18.95 -4.03 8.18
N ALA A 23 19.11 -5.34 8.13
CA ALA A 23 18.98 -6.25 9.25
C ALA A 23 20.26 -7.07 9.37
N VAL A 24 21.08 -6.76 10.38
CA VAL A 24 22.38 -7.41 10.59
C VAL A 24 22.22 -8.56 11.56
N LYS A 25 22.47 -9.79 11.08
CA LYS A 25 22.38 -11.01 11.89
C LYS A 25 23.46 -11.02 12.98
N GLN A 26 23.06 -11.36 14.20
CA GLN A 26 23.91 -11.48 15.38
C GLN A 26 24.31 -12.94 15.63
N ALA A 27 25.30 -13.16 16.49
CA ALA A 27 25.78 -14.49 16.84
C ALA A 27 24.73 -15.38 17.55
N ASP A 28 23.77 -14.75 18.23
CA ASP A 28 22.66 -15.43 18.91
C ASP A 28 21.46 -15.74 17.97
N GLY A 29 21.59 -15.41 16.68
CA GLY A 29 20.55 -15.60 15.69
C GLY A 29 19.53 -14.45 15.57
N SER A 30 19.59 -13.43 16.43
CA SER A 30 18.78 -12.21 16.34
C SER A 30 19.28 -11.31 15.18
N TYR A 31 18.52 -10.25 14.90
CA TYR A 31 18.87 -9.25 13.89
C TYR A 31 18.75 -7.85 14.47
N VAL A 32 19.78 -7.02 14.27
CA VAL A 32 19.72 -5.58 14.57
C VAL A 32 19.29 -4.84 13.31
N ILE A 33 18.15 -4.15 13.40
CA ILE A 33 17.52 -3.49 12.27
C ILE A 33 17.66 -1.98 12.38
N ASN A 34 18.13 -1.37 11.27
CA ASN A 34 18.28 0.08 11.12
C ASN A 34 17.79 0.54 9.76
N GLY A 35 17.00 1.61 9.73
CA GLY A 35 16.52 2.21 8.50
C GLY A 35 15.15 2.85 8.61
N LYS A 36 14.67 3.40 7.47
CA LYS A 36 13.37 4.09 7.38
C LYS A 36 12.50 3.46 6.31
N LYS A 37 11.19 3.47 6.56
CA LYS A 37 10.17 3.12 5.58
C LYS A 37 9.17 4.26 5.43
N SER A 38 8.74 4.53 4.20
CA SER A 38 7.85 5.64 3.87
C SER A 38 6.51 5.15 3.37
N TRP A 39 5.49 5.98 3.52
CA TRP A 39 4.13 5.72 3.02
C TRP A 39 3.49 4.46 3.63
N ILE A 40 3.75 4.19 4.90
CA ILE A 40 3.25 2.99 5.56
C ILE A 40 1.80 3.23 6.01
N THR A 41 0.88 2.66 5.26
CA THR A 41 -0.55 2.64 5.60
C THR A 41 -0.76 1.89 6.90
N SER A 42 -1.60 2.45 7.77
CA SER A 42 -1.83 2.00 9.15
C SER A 42 -0.60 2.08 10.07
N GLY A 43 0.55 2.56 9.60
CA GLY A 43 1.77 2.72 10.41
C GLY A 43 1.56 3.45 11.74
N PRO A 44 0.74 4.54 11.79
CA PRO A 44 0.48 5.26 13.04
C PRO A 44 -0.20 4.43 14.13
N VAL A 45 -0.95 3.38 13.76
CA VAL A 45 -1.80 2.60 14.69
C VAL A 45 -1.52 1.10 14.68
N ALA A 46 -0.66 0.63 13.79
CA ALA A 46 -0.34 -0.79 13.67
C ALA A 46 0.33 -1.32 14.94
N ARG A 47 -0.12 -2.49 15.41
CA ARG A 47 0.51 -3.25 16.47
C ARG A 47 1.63 -4.14 15.93
N TYR A 48 1.42 -4.73 14.75
CA TYR A 48 2.41 -5.55 14.06
C TYR A 48 2.66 -5.01 12.65
N ILE A 49 3.92 -5.11 12.21
CA ILE A 49 4.33 -4.66 10.87
C ILE A 49 5.11 -5.76 10.18
N ILE A 50 4.72 -6.10 8.96
CA ILE A 50 5.56 -6.92 8.09
C ILE A 50 6.60 -6.00 7.46
N LEU A 51 7.84 -6.12 7.91
CA LEU A 51 8.99 -5.35 7.44
C LEU A 51 9.82 -6.17 6.45
N PHE A 52 10.30 -5.53 5.39
CA PHE A 52 11.31 -6.08 4.48
C PHE A 52 12.62 -5.31 4.66
N ALA A 53 13.71 -6.03 4.94
CA ALA A 53 15.02 -5.44 5.14
C ALA A 53 16.12 -6.28 4.48
N VAL A 54 17.24 -5.64 4.15
CA VAL A 54 18.40 -6.29 3.54
C VAL A 54 19.21 -7.00 4.61
N THR A 55 19.31 -8.32 4.51
CA THR A 55 20.18 -9.17 5.35
C THR A 55 21.50 -9.53 4.66
N ASP A 56 21.52 -9.58 3.31
CA ASP A 56 22.73 -9.83 2.53
C ASP A 56 22.73 -8.97 1.25
N PRO A 57 23.42 -7.83 1.24
CA PRO A 57 23.42 -6.94 0.08
C PRO A 57 24.09 -7.54 -1.17
N ALA A 58 24.95 -8.56 -1.02
CA ALA A 58 25.61 -9.19 -2.16
C ALA A 58 24.67 -10.06 -2.99
N LYS A 59 23.54 -10.49 -2.41
CA LYS A 59 22.56 -11.37 -3.08
C LYS A 59 21.39 -10.61 -3.75
N GLY A 60 21.40 -9.27 -3.75
CA GLY A 60 20.32 -8.47 -4.33
C GLY A 60 18.93 -8.87 -3.78
N ALA A 61 17.98 -9.17 -4.66
CA ALA A 61 16.62 -9.57 -4.26
C ALA A 61 16.57 -10.81 -3.34
N LYS A 62 17.54 -11.72 -3.45
CA LYS A 62 17.67 -12.91 -2.59
C LYS A 62 18.35 -12.60 -1.24
N GLY A 63 18.76 -11.38 -1.02
CA GLY A 63 19.31 -10.90 0.24
C GLY A 63 18.32 -10.07 1.06
N ILE A 64 17.03 -10.11 0.72
CA ILE A 64 15.97 -9.41 1.43
C ILE A 64 15.17 -10.42 2.26
N THR A 65 15.02 -10.13 3.55
CA THR A 65 14.29 -10.97 4.50
C THR A 65 13.05 -10.22 5.01
N ALA A 66 11.99 -10.95 5.30
CA ALA A 66 10.77 -10.44 5.89
C ALA A 66 10.76 -10.69 7.40
N PHE A 67 10.26 -9.73 8.17
CA PHE A 67 10.18 -9.79 9.63
C PHE A 67 8.78 -9.39 10.11
N MET A 68 8.29 -10.05 11.15
CA MET A 68 7.11 -9.63 11.93
C MET A 68 7.55 -8.71 13.06
N ILE A 69 7.43 -7.42 12.88
CA ILE A 69 7.83 -6.41 13.85
C ILE A 69 6.74 -6.18 14.89
N ASP A 70 7.08 -6.25 16.17
CA ASP A 70 6.26 -5.76 17.28
C ASP A 70 6.57 -4.28 17.54
N THR A 71 5.62 -3.40 17.27
CA THR A 71 5.81 -1.95 17.40
C THR A 71 5.91 -1.44 18.85
N ALA A 72 5.70 -2.30 19.85
CA ALA A 72 5.92 -1.95 21.25
C ALA A 72 7.36 -2.18 21.74
N LYS A 73 8.20 -2.85 20.94
CA LYS A 73 9.60 -3.05 21.28
C LYS A 73 10.41 -1.74 21.13
N PRO A 74 11.48 -1.58 21.91
CA PRO A 74 12.43 -0.49 21.73
C PRO A 74 13.03 -0.46 20.33
N GLY A 75 13.42 0.73 19.87
CA GLY A 75 14.04 0.92 18.56
C GLY A 75 13.06 1.10 17.42
N PHE A 76 11.73 1.02 17.66
CA PHE A 76 10.71 1.35 16.68
C PHE A 76 10.16 2.77 16.91
N HIS A 77 10.12 3.59 15.85
CA HIS A 77 9.65 4.97 15.91
C HIS A 77 8.62 5.24 14.82
N ARG A 78 7.54 5.93 15.19
CA ARG A 78 6.52 6.42 14.28
C ARG A 78 6.80 7.86 13.90
N GLY A 79 6.81 8.14 12.61
CA GLY A 79 6.90 9.49 12.08
C GLY A 79 5.55 10.21 12.06
N LYS A 80 5.57 11.42 11.51
CA LYS A 80 4.36 12.24 11.35
C LYS A 80 3.39 11.60 10.36
N THR A 81 2.10 11.68 10.66
CA THR A 81 1.04 11.27 9.72
C THR A 81 1.03 12.21 8.50
N GLU A 82 1.00 11.61 7.31
CA GLU A 82 1.02 12.32 6.04
C GLU A 82 -0.31 13.02 5.74
N PRO A 83 -0.28 14.29 5.30
CA PRO A 83 -1.46 15.01 4.84
C PRO A 83 -1.83 14.55 3.43
N LYS A 84 -2.74 13.58 3.31
CA LYS A 84 -3.12 13.00 2.03
C LYS A 84 -4.26 13.76 1.34
N LEU A 85 -4.27 13.73 0.00
CA LEU A 85 -5.31 14.32 -0.84
C LEU A 85 -6.65 13.59 -0.67
N GLY A 86 -6.63 12.27 -0.56
CA GLY A 86 -7.82 11.42 -0.39
C GLY A 86 -7.55 10.24 0.56
N ILE A 87 -8.60 9.45 0.84
CA ILE A 87 -8.58 8.30 1.78
C ILE A 87 -7.95 8.72 3.12
N ARG A 88 -8.35 9.87 3.64
CA ARG A 88 -7.74 10.50 4.82
C ARG A 88 -7.99 9.73 6.12
N ALA A 89 -9.07 8.94 6.16
CA ALA A 89 -9.38 8.08 7.30
C ALA A 89 -8.42 6.89 7.45
N SER A 90 -7.70 6.51 6.38
CA SER A 90 -6.64 5.51 6.42
C SER A 90 -5.30 6.21 6.66
N ALA A 91 -4.88 6.33 7.91
CA ALA A 91 -3.65 7.04 8.29
C ALA A 91 -2.41 6.37 7.69
N THR A 92 -1.45 7.19 7.24
CA THR A 92 -0.20 6.77 6.61
C THR A 92 0.94 7.58 7.22
N CYS A 93 2.09 6.98 7.51
CA CYS A 93 3.25 7.70 8.03
C CYS A 93 4.57 7.10 7.53
N GLU A 94 5.66 7.77 7.85
CA GLU A 94 6.99 7.16 7.89
C GLU A 94 7.16 6.38 9.19
N ILE A 95 7.99 5.34 9.14
CA ILE A 95 8.46 4.62 10.32
C ILE A 95 9.98 4.49 10.25
N GLU A 96 10.61 4.45 11.42
CA GLU A 96 12.07 4.36 11.55
C GLU A 96 12.44 3.26 12.55
N PHE A 97 13.51 2.56 12.23
CA PHE A 97 14.14 1.57 13.07
C PHE A 97 15.52 2.08 13.48
N GLN A 98 15.79 2.12 14.78
CA GLN A 98 17.07 2.51 15.38
C GLN A 98 17.46 1.42 16.36
N ASP A 99 18.42 0.59 15.97
CA ASP A 99 18.88 -0.57 16.72
C ASP A 99 17.74 -1.47 17.25
N TYR A 100 16.68 -1.60 16.43
CA TYR A 100 15.58 -2.50 16.76
C TYR A 100 16.07 -3.96 16.70
N VAL A 101 15.84 -4.72 17.77
CA VAL A 101 16.24 -6.12 17.85
C VAL A 101 15.06 -7.03 17.49
N ALA A 102 15.16 -7.70 16.33
CA ALA A 102 14.26 -8.77 15.95
C ALA A 102 14.85 -10.12 16.35
N THR A 103 14.05 -10.96 17.00
CA THR A 103 14.44 -12.34 17.33
C THR A 103 14.35 -13.25 16.10
N ALA A 104 14.97 -14.44 16.16
CA ALA A 104 14.89 -15.42 15.08
C ALA A 104 13.43 -15.81 14.76
N ASP A 105 12.55 -15.86 15.77
CA ASP A 105 11.13 -16.21 15.63
C ASP A 105 10.31 -15.11 14.91
N GLU A 106 10.83 -13.90 14.83
CA GLU A 106 10.22 -12.79 14.09
C GLU A 106 10.54 -12.81 12.58
N VAL A 107 11.40 -13.71 12.13
CA VAL A 107 11.65 -13.93 10.69
C VAL A 107 10.45 -14.64 10.07
N LEU A 108 9.87 -14.04 9.02
CA LEU A 108 8.77 -14.64 8.26
C LEU A 108 9.33 -15.48 7.10
N GLY A 109 9.15 -16.79 7.21
CA GLY A 109 9.65 -17.74 6.23
C GLY A 109 11.16 -17.96 6.39
N GLU A 110 11.89 -17.96 5.27
CA GLU A 110 13.32 -18.21 5.23
C GLU A 110 14.11 -16.91 5.03
N ASP A 111 15.32 -16.84 5.60
CA ASP A 111 16.27 -15.74 5.37
C ASP A 111 16.55 -15.60 3.87
N GLY A 112 16.45 -14.38 3.35
CA GLY A 112 16.62 -14.08 1.92
C GLY A 112 15.38 -14.31 1.04
N HIS A 113 14.27 -14.83 1.56
CA HIS A 113 13.04 -15.06 0.78
C HIS A 113 12.01 -13.93 0.90
N GLY A 114 12.30 -12.84 1.60
CA GLY A 114 11.37 -11.74 1.85
C GLY A 114 10.84 -11.09 0.58
N PHE A 115 11.68 -10.87 -0.44
CA PHE A 115 11.23 -10.26 -1.69
C PHE A 115 10.24 -11.14 -2.47
N LYS A 116 10.40 -12.47 -2.41
CA LYS A 116 9.43 -13.42 -2.99
C LYS A 116 8.08 -13.31 -2.29
N LEU A 117 8.07 -13.21 -0.95
CA LEU A 117 6.85 -12.99 -0.15
C LEU A 117 6.19 -11.65 -0.53
N ALA A 118 6.97 -10.56 -0.60
CA ALA A 118 6.45 -9.24 -0.97
C ALA A 118 5.74 -9.27 -2.33
N ARG A 119 6.34 -9.90 -3.34
CA ARG A 119 5.72 -10.04 -4.66
C ARG A 119 4.40 -10.80 -4.63
N GLY A 120 4.35 -11.92 -3.92
CA GLY A 120 3.12 -12.72 -3.79
C GLY A 120 1.97 -11.94 -3.17
N VAL A 121 2.24 -11.15 -2.11
CA VAL A 121 1.25 -10.27 -1.48
C VAL A 121 0.81 -9.16 -2.42
N LEU A 122 1.73 -8.54 -3.16
CA LEU A 122 1.43 -7.46 -4.09
C LEU A 122 0.59 -7.94 -5.29
N ASP A 123 0.82 -9.15 -5.80
CA ASP A 123 0.04 -9.70 -6.91
C ASP A 123 -1.44 -9.88 -6.52
N ALA A 124 -1.72 -10.46 -5.35
CA ALA A 124 -3.08 -10.54 -4.81
C ALA A 124 -3.67 -9.16 -4.47
N GLY A 125 -2.84 -8.27 -3.91
CA GLY A 125 -3.22 -6.90 -3.54
C GLY A 125 -3.69 -6.05 -4.71
N ARG A 126 -3.13 -6.23 -5.91
CA ARG A 126 -3.53 -5.49 -7.12
C ARG A 126 -4.99 -5.75 -7.49
N ILE A 127 -5.43 -6.99 -7.44
CA ILE A 127 -6.85 -7.34 -7.67
C ILE A 127 -7.73 -6.72 -6.60
N GLY A 128 -7.30 -6.81 -5.33
CA GLY A 128 -7.98 -6.20 -4.19
C GLY A 128 -8.16 -4.69 -4.33
N ILE A 129 -7.20 -3.96 -4.91
CA ILE A 129 -7.28 -2.51 -5.15
C ILE A 129 -8.05 -2.16 -6.43
N ALA A 130 -8.06 -3.02 -7.45
CA ALA A 130 -8.87 -2.82 -8.64
C ALA A 130 -10.37 -2.79 -8.32
N SER A 131 -10.83 -3.68 -7.44
CA SER A 131 -12.24 -3.80 -7.05
C SER A 131 -12.87 -2.51 -6.50
N PRO A 132 -12.28 -1.77 -5.53
CA PRO A 132 -12.77 -0.46 -5.10
C PRO A 132 -12.81 0.57 -6.23
N GLY A 133 -11.85 0.56 -7.15
CA GLY A 133 -11.84 1.43 -8.32
C GLY A 133 -13.06 1.23 -9.20
N VAL A 134 -13.40 -0.03 -9.51
CA VAL A 134 -14.62 -0.40 -10.24
C VAL A 134 -15.87 -0.02 -9.45
N GLY A 135 -15.91 -0.29 -8.13
CA GLY A 135 -17.02 0.07 -7.27
C GLY A 135 -17.31 1.57 -7.23
N LEU A 136 -16.28 2.41 -7.12
CA LEU A 136 -16.39 3.88 -7.17
C LEU A 136 -16.88 4.35 -8.54
N SER A 137 -16.34 3.78 -9.62
CA SER A 137 -16.75 4.10 -11.01
C SER A 137 -18.23 3.77 -11.24
N ARG A 138 -18.69 2.62 -10.73
CA ARG A 138 -20.11 2.21 -10.79
C ARG A 138 -21.00 3.17 -9.98
N GLY A 139 -20.57 3.57 -8.80
CA GLY A 139 -21.27 4.57 -7.97
C GLY A 139 -21.40 5.91 -8.68
N ALA A 140 -20.30 6.42 -9.24
CA ALA A 140 -20.28 7.67 -9.99
C ALA A 140 -21.17 7.62 -11.24
N TYR A 141 -21.12 6.52 -12.00
CA TYR A 141 -22.01 6.31 -13.16
C TYR A 141 -23.49 6.34 -12.78
N LYS A 142 -23.89 5.60 -11.73
CA LYS A 142 -25.26 5.58 -11.23
C LYS A 142 -25.75 6.98 -10.83
N ALA A 143 -24.91 7.72 -10.10
CA ALA A 143 -25.23 9.09 -9.68
C ALA A 143 -25.35 10.03 -10.90
N ALA A 144 -24.45 9.93 -11.89
CA ALA A 144 -24.50 10.72 -13.10
C ALA A 144 -25.79 10.44 -13.90
N VAL A 145 -26.16 9.15 -14.09
CA VAL A 145 -27.40 8.77 -14.81
C VAL A 145 -28.64 9.30 -14.11
N ALA A 146 -28.70 9.27 -12.79
CA ALA A 146 -29.82 9.86 -12.03
C ALA A 146 -29.88 11.38 -12.25
N TYR A 147 -28.75 12.06 -12.05
CA TYR A 147 -28.66 13.51 -12.11
C TYR A 147 -29.03 14.08 -13.49
N VAL A 148 -28.61 13.45 -14.61
CA VAL A 148 -28.91 13.95 -15.97
C VAL A 148 -30.38 13.86 -16.32
N LYS A 149 -31.18 13.03 -15.61
CA LYS A 149 -32.62 12.93 -15.76
C LYS A 149 -33.39 14.00 -14.99
N GLU A 150 -32.85 14.44 -13.86
CA GLU A 150 -33.47 15.40 -12.95
C GLU A 150 -33.08 16.85 -13.26
N ARG A 151 -31.80 17.09 -13.48
CA ARG A 151 -31.26 18.43 -13.76
C ARG A 151 -31.78 18.95 -15.08
N LYS A 152 -32.42 20.11 -15.07
CA LYS A 152 -32.92 20.82 -16.27
C LYS A 152 -32.02 21.99 -16.63
N SER A 153 -31.86 22.22 -17.92
CA SER A 153 -31.26 23.41 -18.53
C SER A 153 -31.97 23.68 -19.86
N PHE A 154 -32.18 24.93 -20.19
CA PHE A 154 -32.95 25.33 -21.40
C PHE A 154 -34.32 24.65 -21.47
N GLY A 155 -34.99 24.49 -20.33
CA GLY A 155 -36.36 23.94 -20.26
C GLY A 155 -36.47 22.42 -20.30
N GLN A 156 -35.39 21.66 -20.48
CA GLN A 156 -35.40 20.20 -20.62
C GLN A 156 -34.32 19.52 -19.77
N PRO A 157 -34.44 18.21 -19.47
CA PRO A 157 -33.40 17.47 -18.78
C PRO A 157 -32.08 17.53 -19.54
N ILE A 158 -30.95 17.66 -18.80
CA ILE A 158 -29.64 17.76 -19.46
C ILE A 158 -29.23 16.48 -20.20
N GLY A 159 -29.80 15.33 -19.86
CA GLY A 159 -29.63 14.07 -20.57
C GLY A 159 -30.16 14.09 -22.03
N SER A 160 -30.93 15.13 -22.42
CA SER A 160 -31.39 15.32 -23.81
C SER A 160 -30.30 15.91 -24.73
N PHE A 161 -29.19 16.43 -24.16
CA PHE A 161 -28.12 17.04 -24.94
C PHE A 161 -27.08 16.00 -25.36
N GLN A 162 -26.74 15.94 -26.65
CA GLN A 162 -25.83 14.95 -27.23
C GLN A 162 -24.45 14.90 -26.51
N MET A 163 -23.90 16.06 -26.14
CA MET A 163 -22.61 16.10 -25.42
C MET A 163 -22.68 15.42 -24.04
N ILE A 164 -23.83 15.46 -23.37
CA ILE A 164 -24.05 14.76 -22.10
C ILE A 164 -24.25 13.27 -22.36
N GLN A 165 -25.03 12.91 -23.39
CA GLN A 165 -25.23 11.51 -23.78
C GLN A 165 -23.91 10.83 -24.12
N ALA A 166 -23.03 11.51 -24.88
CA ALA A 166 -21.69 10.99 -25.19
C ALA A 166 -20.86 10.72 -23.95
N LYS A 167 -20.89 11.61 -22.93
CA LYS A 167 -20.19 11.39 -21.65
C LYS A 167 -20.74 10.18 -20.89
N ILE A 168 -22.06 10.04 -20.82
CA ILE A 168 -22.69 8.90 -20.13
C ILE A 168 -22.37 7.58 -20.85
N ALA A 169 -22.37 7.58 -22.20
CA ALA A 169 -21.99 6.42 -22.99
C ALA A 169 -20.51 6.03 -22.77
N ASP A 170 -19.59 7.00 -22.79
CA ASP A 170 -18.15 6.76 -22.51
C ASP A 170 -17.93 6.20 -21.09
N MET A 171 -18.61 6.76 -20.07
CA MET A 171 -18.57 6.24 -18.71
C MET A 171 -19.03 4.77 -18.66
N LYS A 172 -20.13 4.44 -19.35
CA LYS A 172 -20.64 3.06 -19.38
C LYS A 172 -19.65 2.09 -20.05
N CYS A 173 -19.13 2.46 -21.23
CA CYS A 173 -18.17 1.63 -21.93
C CYS A 173 -16.92 1.34 -21.12
N ARG A 174 -16.36 2.37 -20.45
CA ARG A 174 -15.18 2.19 -19.58
C ARG A 174 -15.48 1.35 -18.34
N LEU A 175 -16.66 1.51 -17.75
CA LEU A 175 -17.09 0.71 -16.61
C LEU A 175 -17.23 -0.75 -16.99
N ASP A 176 -17.92 -1.06 -18.12
CA ASP A 176 -18.11 -2.43 -18.57
C ASP A 176 -16.77 -3.11 -18.87
N ALA A 177 -15.84 -2.38 -19.54
CA ALA A 177 -14.50 -2.90 -19.81
C ALA A 177 -13.67 -3.15 -18.54
N ALA A 178 -13.94 -2.43 -17.46
CA ALA A 178 -13.23 -2.61 -16.19
C ALA A 178 -13.84 -3.71 -15.29
N GLU A 179 -15.08 -4.14 -15.60
CA GLU A 179 -15.79 -5.20 -14.87
C GLU A 179 -15.46 -6.61 -15.37
N ILE A 180 -14.83 -6.75 -16.55
CA ILE A 180 -14.41 -8.01 -17.16
C ILE A 180 -13.06 -8.47 -16.59
#